data_a4f342d408410538c4f7e377191b01be
#
_entry.id   a4f342d408410538c4f7e377191b01be
#
_cell.length_a   1.000
_cell.length_b   1.000
_cell.length_c   1.000
_cell.angle_alpha   90.00
_cell.angle_beta   90.00
_cell.angle_gamma   90.00
#
_symmetry.space_group_name_H-M   'P 1'
#
loop_
_entity.id
_entity.type
_entity.pdbx_description
1 polymer ?
#
loop_
_entity_poly.entity_id
_entity_poly.type
_entity_poly.pdbx_seq_one_letter_code
_entity_poly.pdbx_strand_id
1 'polypeptide(L)'
;MIFSFFLLSFLLSCLSSPQFAIEKEEKKLSRLICMKGLLEPRELSHFFMQENPHADAQKVWALANFYVKEAQDEGINSDIAFVQMCLETGFLRFGGLVSEDMNNFCGLGAISREEPGLRFPSMEIGVRAHIQHLQAYACTRDLQKELVDPRYKWVQPRGKSPSIYGLAGTWASDQAYGEKLDALLERLESFLLTNCCSKKIFFF
;
A
#
# COMPACT_ATOMS: atom_id res chain seq x y z
N MET A 1 58.04 -18.12 -63.67
CA MET A 1 57.49 -16.95 -62.88
C MET A 1 56.08 -17.38 -62.50
N ILE A 2 55.93 -17.81 -61.24
CA ILE A 2 54.63 -18.24 -60.71
C ILE A 2 54.26 -17.27 -59.59
N PHE A 3 53.20 -16.43 -59.81
CA PHE A 3 52.65 -15.55 -58.84
C PHE A 3 51.66 -16.29 -57.94
N SER A 4 51.99 -16.41 -56.67
CA SER A 4 51.13 -16.97 -55.67
C SER A 4 50.29 -15.85 -55.05
N PHE A 5 48.92 -15.93 -55.21
CA PHE A 5 47.99 -15.02 -54.55
C PHE A 5 47.66 -15.56 -53.16
N PHE A 6 48.10 -14.82 -52.12
CA PHE A 6 47.67 -15.07 -50.75
C PHE A 6 46.33 -14.36 -50.51
N LEU A 7 45.28 -15.16 -50.30
CA LEU A 7 43.97 -14.67 -49.96
C LEU A 7 43.92 -14.51 -48.40
N LEU A 8 43.90 -13.26 -47.95
CA LEU A 8 43.82 -12.88 -46.55
C LEU A 8 42.32 -12.87 -46.14
N SER A 9 41.82 -13.91 -45.46
CA SER A 9 40.47 -13.97 -44.94
C SER A 9 40.40 -13.19 -43.62
N PHE A 10 39.76 -12.03 -43.63
CA PHE A 10 39.39 -11.25 -42.43
C PHE A 10 38.22 -11.98 -41.73
N LEU A 11 38.49 -12.63 -40.62
CA LEU A 11 37.51 -13.10 -39.67
C LEU A 11 36.98 -11.90 -38.87
N LEU A 12 35.81 -11.44 -39.23
CA LEU A 12 35.05 -10.46 -38.43
C LEU A 12 34.52 -11.16 -37.22
N SER A 13 35.24 -11.09 -36.08
CA SER A 13 34.74 -11.53 -34.78
C SER A 13 33.67 -10.53 -34.31
N CYS A 14 32.40 -10.97 -34.37
CA CYS A 14 31.28 -10.27 -33.75
C CYS A 14 31.49 -10.28 -32.23
N LEU A 15 31.98 -9.15 -31.70
CA LEU A 15 32.00 -8.90 -30.26
C LEU A 15 30.54 -8.65 -29.83
N SER A 16 29.87 -9.69 -29.37
CA SER A 16 28.61 -9.57 -28.66
C SER A 16 28.92 -8.86 -27.34
N SER A 17 28.48 -7.61 -27.23
CA SER A 17 28.50 -6.85 -25.98
C SER A 17 27.75 -7.63 -24.91
N PRO A 18 28.28 -7.77 -23.69
CA PRO A 18 27.53 -8.38 -22.62
C PRO A 18 26.27 -7.52 -22.35
N GLN A 19 25.13 -8.05 -22.65
CA GLN A 19 23.85 -7.47 -22.28
C GLN A 19 23.77 -7.57 -20.76
N PHE A 20 24.10 -6.47 -20.07
CA PHE A 20 23.84 -6.33 -18.63
C PHE A 20 22.32 -6.43 -18.43
N ALA A 21 21.84 -7.62 -18.15
CA ALA A 21 20.52 -7.79 -17.56
C ALA A 21 20.59 -7.12 -16.19
N ILE A 22 20.02 -5.91 -16.08
CA ILE A 22 19.80 -5.28 -14.77
C ILE A 22 18.77 -6.15 -14.09
N GLU A 23 19.23 -6.99 -13.20
CA GLU A 23 18.38 -7.80 -12.32
C GLU A 23 17.49 -6.80 -11.56
N LYS A 24 16.19 -6.90 -11.79
CA LYS A 24 15.19 -5.99 -11.25
C LYS A 24 14.97 -6.42 -9.81
N GLU A 25 15.49 -5.66 -8.88
CA GLU A 25 15.26 -5.91 -7.46
C GLU A 25 13.76 -5.82 -7.19
N GLU A 26 13.16 -6.95 -6.87
CA GLU A 26 11.73 -7.08 -6.59
C GLU A 26 11.45 -6.42 -5.23
N LYS A 27 10.75 -5.28 -5.24
CA LYS A 27 10.39 -4.55 -4.02
C LYS A 27 9.26 -5.31 -3.32
N LYS A 28 9.63 -6.32 -2.53
CA LYS A 28 8.68 -7.10 -1.75
C LYS A 28 8.22 -6.30 -0.53
N LEU A 29 6.91 -6.06 -0.42
CA LEU A 29 6.31 -5.35 0.69
C LEU A 29 6.18 -6.25 1.91
N SER A 30 6.28 -5.69 3.10
CA SER A 30 6.12 -6.46 4.34
C SER A 30 4.65 -6.73 4.65
N ARG A 31 4.38 -7.88 5.26
CA ARG A 31 3.08 -8.26 5.83
C ARG A 31 2.98 -7.96 7.32
N LEU A 32 4.04 -7.42 7.92
CA LEU A 32 4.06 -6.97 9.31
C LEU A 32 3.53 -5.53 9.41
N ILE A 33 2.65 -5.32 10.38
CA ILE A 33 1.94 -4.04 10.56
C ILE A 33 2.79 -3.04 11.35
N CYS A 34 3.50 -3.52 12.38
CA CYS A 34 4.23 -2.69 13.32
C CYS A 34 5.65 -2.40 12.83
N MET A 35 5.77 -1.74 11.68
CA MET A 35 7.03 -1.32 11.05
C MET A 35 6.79 -0.15 10.10
N LYS A 36 7.86 0.45 9.57
CA LYS A 36 7.76 1.51 8.58
C LYS A 36 7.36 0.94 7.20
N GLY A 37 6.42 1.59 6.51
CA GLY A 37 6.12 1.34 5.11
C GLY A 37 7.28 1.75 4.18
N LEU A 38 7.30 1.22 2.98
CA LEU A 38 8.38 1.42 2.00
C LEU A 38 8.00 2.42 0.89
N LEU A 39 6.70 2.69 0.72
CA LEU A 39 6.20 3.44 -0.42
C LEU A 39 5.98 4.91 -0.08
N GLU A 40 6.27 5.74 -1.07
CA GLU A 40 5.97 7.16 -1.02
C GLU A 40 4.50 7.44 -1.42
N PRO A 41 3.92 8.58 -1.03
CA PRO A 41 2.55 8.94 -1.38
C PRO A 41 2.26 8.86 -2.88
N ARG A 42 3.27 9.16 -3.72
CA ARG A 42 3.16 9.09 -5.18
C ARG A 42 2.89 7.66 -5.68
N GLU A 43 3.59 6.68 -5.13
CA GLU A 43 3.45 5.27 -5.54
C GLU A 43 2.07 4.76 -5.16
N LEU A 44 1.63 5.05 -3.92
CA LEU A 44 0.31 4.68 -3.40
C LEU A 44 -0.83 5.32 -4.20
N SER A 45 -0.74 6.63 -4.46
CA SER A 45 -1.78 7.35 -5.21
C SER A 45 -1.87 6.88 -6.67
N HIS A 46 -0.75 6.61 -7.33
CA HIS A 46 -0.76 6.10 -8.70
C HIS A 46 -1.37 4.69 -8.79
N PHE A 47 -1.02 3.80 -7.85
CA PHE A 47 -1.67 2.50 -7.74
C PHE A 47 -3.18 2.65 -7.57
N PHE A 48 -3.62 3.51 -6.63
CA PHE A 48 -5.03 3.76 -6.41
C PHE A 48 -5.74 4.23 -7.68
N MET A 49 -5.17 5.20 -8.40
CA MET A 49 -5.74 5.76 -9.63
C MET A 49 -5.81 4.75 -10.77
N GLN A 50 -4.93 3.74 -10.80
CA GLN A 50 -5.07 2.63 -11.73
C GLN A 50 -6.29 1.76 -11.42
N GLU A 51 -6.57 1.53 -10.13
CA GLU A 51 -7.70 0.71 -9.68
C GLU A 51 -9.05 1.44 -9.74
N ASN A 52 -9.05 2.75 -9.52
CA ASN A 52 -10.22 3.62 -9.65
C ASN A 52 -9.89 4.92 -10.38
N PRO A 53 -9.87 4.92 -11.74
CA PRO A 53 -9.54 6.10 -12.53
C PRO A 53 -10.56 7.25 -12.40
N HIS A 54 -11.74 6.99 -11.86
CA HIS A 54 -12.81 7.98 -11.68
C HIS A 54 -12.78 8.67 -10.31
N ALA A 55 -11.89 8.27 -9.41
CA ALA A 55 -11.73 8.93 -8.13
C ALA A 55 -11.14 10.33 -8.30
N ASP A 56 -11.44 11.22 -7.33
CA ASP A 56 -10.80 12.54 -7.27
C ASP A 56 -9.30 12.38 -6.95
N ALA A 57 -8.46 12.67 -7.95
CA ALA A 57 -7.02 12.52 -7.85
C ALA A 57 -6.40 13.41 -6.74
N GLN A 58 -6.96 14.59 -6.47
CA GLN A 58 -6.48 15.46 -5.39
C GLN A 58 -6.80 14.85 -4.02
N LYS A 59 -7.97 14.29 -3.86
CA LYS A 59 -8.37 13.57 -2.65
C LYS A 59 -7.50 12.33 -2.42
N VAL A 60 -7.28 11.54 -3.46
CA VAL A 60 -6.42 10.34 -3.38
C VAL A 60 -4.99 10.72 -3.00
N TRP A 61 -4.44 11.78 -3.59
CA TRP A 61 -3.13 12.31 -3.24
C TRP A 61 -3.05 12.77 -1.79
N ALA A 62 -4.05 13.50 -1.32
CA ALA A 62 -4.12 13.95 0.08
C ALA A 62 -4.17 12.76 1.04
N LEU A 63 -5.01 11.75 0.76
CA LEU A 63 -5.10 10.53 1.56
C LEU A 63 -3.77 9.78 1.61
N ALA A 64 -3.10 9.59 0.48
CA ALA A 64 -1.79 8.93 0.45
C ALA A 64 -0.75 9.64 1.33
N ASN A 65 -0.74 10.99 1.30
CA ASN A 65 0.12 11.78 2.18
C ASN A 65 -0.24 11.61 3.66
N PHE A 66 -1.53 11.65 4.01
CA PHE A 66 -1.96 11.44 5.40
C PHE A 66 -1.60 10.04 5.89
N TYR A 67 -1.84 9.00 5.08
CA TYR A 67 -1.48 7.63 5.46
C TYR A 67 0.02 7.47 5.71
N VAL A 68 0.88 7.99 4.83
CA VAL A 68 2.34 7.91 5.03
C VAL A 68 2.77 8.67 6.29
N LYS A 69 2.27 9.91 6.48
CA LYS A 69 2.63 10.75 7.62
C LYS A 69 2.13 10.16 8.95
N GLU A 70 0.85 9.86 9.05
CA GLU A 70 0.25 9.37 10.31
C GLU A 70 0.80 7.99 10.69
N ALA A 71 1.02 7.10 9.70
CA ALA A 71 1.62 5.81 9.93
C ALA A 71 3.09 5.90 10.37
N GLN A 72 3.86 6.82 9.79
CA GLN A 72 5.25 7.07 10.19
C GLN A 72 5.33 7.54 11.64
N ASP A 73 4.46 8.45 12.05
CA ASP A 73 4.43 8.99 13.41
C ASP A 73 4.14 7.89 14.44
N GLU A 74 3.23 6.96 14.14
CA GLU A 74 2.86 5.86 15.04
C GLU A 74 3.69 4.57 14.83
N GLY A 75 4.63 4.58 13.87
CA GLY A 75 5.47 3.41 13.56
C GLY A 75 4.69 2.23 12.97
N ILE A 76 3.68 2.53 12.18
CA ILE A 76 2.81 1.58 11.47
C ILE A 76 3.17 1.53 9.97
N ASN A 77 2.93 0.40 9.34
CA ASN A 77 3.18 0.21 7.93
C ASN A 77 2.10 0.92 7.09
N SER A 78 2.51 2.05 6.48
CA SER A 78 1.65 2.86 5.63
C SER A 78 1.13 2.10 4.41
N ASP A 79 1.92 1.17 3.85
CA ASP A 79 1.54 0.40 2.68
C ASP A 79 0.35 -0.50 3.00
N ILE A 80 0.40 -1.17 4.15
CA ILE A 80 -0.69 -2.01 4.66
C ILE A 80 -1.93 -1.16 4.99
N ALA A 81 -1.75 -0.07 5.73
CA ALA A 81 -2.88 0.78 6.14
C ALA A 81 -3.60 1.39 4.93
N PHE A 82 -2.85 1.82 3.91
CA PHE A 82 -3.41 2.35 2.68
C PHE A 82 -4.16 1.27 1.88
N VAL A 83 -3.59 0.09 1.74
CA VAL A 83 -4.23 -1.05 1.07
C VAL A 83 -5.49 -1.49 1.84
N GLN A 84 -5.45 -1.46 3.17
CA GLN A 84 -6.62 -1.74 4.01
C GLN A 84 -7.73 -0.71 3.74
N MET A 85 -7.42 0.58 3.67
CA MET A 85 -8.39 1.61 3.25
C MET A 85 -8.99 1.31 1.87
N CYS A 86 -8.16 0.89 0.91
CA CYS A 86 -8.66 0.51 -0.41
C CYS A 86 -9.66 -0.65 -0.34
N LEU A 87 -9.39 -1.66 0.48
CA LEU A 87 -10.29 -2.80 0.70
C LEU A 87 -11.61 -2.36 1.36
N GLU A 88 -11.52 -1.63 2.47
CA GLU A 88 -12.67 -1.24 3.30
C GLU A 88 -13.63 -0.27 2.59
N THR A 89 -13.09 0.58 1.72
CA THR A 89 -13.89 1.58 0.97
C THR A 89 -14.21 1.16 -0.46
N GLY A 90 -13.73 0.00 -0.91
CA GLY A 90 -13.80 -0.40 -2.31
C GLY A 90 -13.10 0.60 -3.23
N PHE A 91 -11.90 1.07 -2.87
CA PHE A 91 -11.20 2.15 -3.56
C PHE A 91 -12.02 3.44 -3.63
N LEU A 92 -12.53 3.90 -2.51
CA LEU A 92 -13.39 5.10 -2.34
C LEU A 92 -14.70 5.06 -3.16
N ARG A 93 -15.17 3.88 -3.57
CA ARG A 93 -16.51 3.76 -4.18
C ARG A 93 -17.59 3.75 -3.12
N PHE A 94 -17.21 3.42 -1.90
CA PHE A 94 -18.12 3.21 -0.78
C PHE A 94 -19.28 2.29 -1.20
N GLY A 95 -20.31 2.11 -0.50
CA GLY A 95 -21.41 1.21 -0.90
C GLY A 95 -21.84 0.31 0.24
N GLY A 96 -21.10 0.42 1.36
CA GLY A 96 -21.44 -0.21 2.62
C GLY A 96 -22.21 0.75 3.54
N LEU A 97 -21.98 0.61 4.84
CA LEU A 97 -22.61 1.44 5.87
C LEU A 97 -21.98 2.84 5.95
N VAL A 98 -20.67 2.93 5.68
CA VAL A 98 -19.92 4.19 5.73
C VAL A 98 -20.06 4.94 4.41
N SER A 99 -20.32 6.24 4.48
CA SER A 99 -20.36 7.17 3.34
C SER A 99 -19.10 8.04 3.30
N GLU A 100 -18.85 8.62 2.13
CA GLU A 100 -17.65 9.41 1.84
C GLU A 100 -17.47 10.62 2.78
N ASP A 101 -18.55 11.29 3.13
CA ASP A 101 -18.59 12.50 3.98
C ASP A 101 -18.32 12.20 5.47
N MET A 102 -18.22 10.91 5.85
CA MET A 102 -17.90 10.51 7.21
C MET A 102 -16.40 10.55 7.52
N ASN A 103 -15.53 10.68 6.51
CA ASN A 103 -14.07 10.60 6.67
C ASN A 103 -13.62 9.34 7.43
N ASN A 104 -14.39 8.27 7.33
CA ASN A 104 -14.14 6.98 7.99
C ASN A 104 -13.67 5.97 6.95
N PHE A 105 -12.37 5.73 6.92
CA PHE A 105 -11.73 4.97 5.84
C PHE A 105 -11.51 3.49 6.16
N CYS A 106 -12.01 3.02 7.29
CA CYS A 106 -11.82 1.63 7.71
C CYS A 106 -13.06 1.03 8.41
N GLY A 107 -14.21 1.68 8.27
CA GLY A 107 -15.45 1.17 8.84
C GLY A 107 -15.54 1.23 10.37
N LEU A 108 -14.75 2.09 11.04
CA LEU A 108 -14.76 2.19 12.49
C LEU A 108 -16.17 2.42 13.05
N GLY A 109 -16.63 1.49 13.90
CA GLY A 109 -17.92 1.56 14.56
C GLY A 109 -19.12 1.28 13.66
N ALA A 110 -18.92 0.84 12.41
CA ALA A 110 -20.01 0.45 11.53
C ALA A 110 -20.56 -0.94 11.95
N ILE A 111 -21.83 -1.00 12.32
CA ILE A 111 -22.50 -2.19 12.80
C ILE A 111 -23.75 -2.48 11.97
N SER A 112 -24.60 -1.47 11.76
CA SER A 112 -25.89 -1.57 11.06
C SER A 112 -26.21 -0.24 10.35
N ARG A 113 -27.38 -0.18 9.69
CA ARG A 113 -27.84 1.08 9.07
C ARG A 113 -28.16 2.16 10.10
N GLU A 114 -28.55 1.75 11.30
CA GLU A 114 -28.83 2.63 12.44
C GLU A 114 -27.53 3.06 13.13
N GLU A 115 -26.48 2.25 13.02
CA GLU A 115 -25.12 2.52 13.50
C GLU A 115 -24.13 2.42 12.33
N PRO A 116 -24.13 3.42 11.41
CA PRO A 116 -23.37 3.33 10.15
C PRO A 116 -21.87 3.51 10.34
N GLY A 117 -21.42 3.86 11.53
CA GLY A 117 -20.02 4.07 11.87
C GLY A 117 -19.73 5.47 12.37
N LEU A 118 -18.48 5.67 12.77
CA LEU A 118 -18.02 6.95 13.30
C LEU A 118 -17.80 7.97 12.18
N ARG A 119 -17.99 9.25 12.52
CA ARG A 119 -17.71 10.38 11.64
C ARG A 119 -16.55 11.19 12.20
N PHE A 120 -15.59 11.50 11.35
CA PHE A 120 -14.42 12.30 11.72
C PHE A 120 -14.46 13.69 11.09
N PRO A 121 -13.92 14.74 11.78
CA PRO A 121 -14.04 16.13 11.32
C PRO A 121 -13.22 16.42 10.05
N SER A 122 -12.21 15.62 9.74
CA SER A 122 -11.40 15.77 8.54
C SER A 122 -10.84 14.42 8.08
N MET A 123 -10.35 14.37 6.83
CA MET A 123 -9.65 13.19 6.31
C MET A 123 -8.42 12.83 7.14
N GLU A 124 -7.62 13.83 7.57
CA GLU A 124 -6.43 13.59 8.39
C GLU A 124 -6.79 12.90 9.72
N ILE A 125 -7.83 13.39 10.40
CA ILE A 125 -8.28 12.79 11.66
C ILE A 125 -8.85 11.39 11.45
N GLY A 126 -9.59 11.15 10.37
CA GLY A 126 -10.09 9.82 10.03
C GLY A 126 -8.97 8.83 9.72
N VAL A 127 -7.93 9.25 9.00
CA VAL A 127 -6.73 8.45 8.76
C VAL A 127 -5.98 8.18 10.07
N ARG A 128 -5.78 9.19 10.92
CA ARG A 128 -5.15 9.01 12.25
C ARG A 128 -5.91 8.00 13.10
N ALA A 129 -7.24 8.08 13.13
CA ALA A 129 -8.06 7.13 13.86
C ALA A 129 -7.87 5.69 13.34
N HIS A 130 -7.82 5.52 12.02
CA HIS A 130 -7.52 4.23 11.40
C HIS A 130 -6.13 3.71 11.81
N ILE A 131 -5.08 4.54 11.70
CA ILE A 131 -3.71 4.17 12.07
C ILE A 131 -3.63 3.79 13.55
N GLN A 132 -4.25 4.56 14.45
CA GLN A 132 -4.26 4.26 15.88
C GLN A 132 -5.00 2.97 16.19
N HIS A 133 -6.13 2.72 15.52
CA HIS A 133 -6.85 1.46 15.67
C HIS A 133 -6.01 0.26 15.22
N LEU A 134 -5.37 0.37 14.05
CA LEU A 134 -4.49 -0.66 13.53
C LEU A 134 -3.26 -0.88 14.44
N GLN A 135 -2.72 0.21 15.03
CA GLN A 135 -1.65 0.15 16.02
C GLN A 135 -2.07 -0.64 17.26
N ALA A 136 -3.29 -0.44 17.75
CA ALA A 136 -3.79 -1.21 18.90
C ALA A 136 -3.85 -2.71 18.61
N TYR A 137 -4.21 -3.12 17.38
CA TYR A 137 -4.17 -4.52 16.96
C TYR A 137 -2.75 -5.08 16.86
N ALA A 138 -1.81 -4.30 16.34
CA ALA A 138 -0.49 -4.79 15.95
C ALA A 138 0.59 -4.66 17.02
N CYS A 139 0.49 -3.66 17.90
CA CYS A 139 1.55 -3.34 18.86
C CYS A 139 1.01 -3.01 20.26
N THR A 140 1.95 -3.08 21.23
CA THR A 140 1.70 -2.65 22.62
C THR A 140 2.34 -1.30 22.93
N ARG A 141 3.06 -0.68 21.97
CA ARG A 141 3.69 0.63 22.14
C ARG A 141 2.66 1.70 22.43
N ASP A 142 3.06 2.75 23.14
CA ASP A 142 2.23 3.92 23.36
C ASP A 142 2.08 4.74 22.07
N LEU A 143 0.95 5.43 21.95
CA LEU A 143 0.72 6.37 20.87
C LEU A 143 1.69 7.55 20.95
N GLN A 144 2.10 8.06 19.80
CA GLN A 144 2.97 9.23 19.69
C GLN A 144 2.15 10.52 19.52
N LYS A 145 0.91 10.40 19.05
CA LYS A 145 -0.03 11.51 18.86
C LYS A 145 -1.22 11.43 19.81
N GLU A 146 -1.91 12.55 19.92
CA GLU A 146 -3.19 12.60 20.64
C GLU A 146 -4.16 11.52 20.10
N LEU A 147 -4.77 10.80 21.03
CA LEU A 147 -5.74 9.76 20.74
C LEU A 147 -7.01 10.37 20.13
N VAL A 148 -7.31 9.98 18.89
CA VAL A 148 -8.53 10.37 18.17
C VAL A 148 -9.44 9.18 17.82
N ASP A 149 -8.96 7.95 18.01
CA ASP A 149 -9.76 6.73 17.86
C ASP A 149 -10.56 6.44 19.14
N PRO A 150 -11.89 6.65 19.17
CA PRO A 150 -12.68 6.39 20.38
C PRO A 150 -12.82 4.90 20.70
N ARG A 151 -12.46 4.03 19.75
CA ARG A 151 -12.55 2.57 19.90
C ARG A 151 -11.22 1.92 20.31
N TYR A 152 -10.11 2.68 20.36
CA TYR A 152 -8.78 2.19 20.68
C TYR A 152 -8.74 1.30 21.95
N LYS A 153 -9.41 1.74 23.03
CA LYS A 153 -9.46 1.03 24.31
C LYS A 153 -10.17 -0.33 24.23
N TRP A 154 -10.99 -0.57 23.21
CA TRP A 154 -11.74 -1.81 23.06
C TRP A 154 -10.92 -2.93 22.41
N VAL A 155 -9.77 -2.61 21.82
CA VAL A 155 -8.86 -3.60 21.25
C VAL A 155 -8.06 -4.24 22.39
N GLN A 156 -8.50 -5.43 22.84
CA GLN A 156 -7.85 -6.16 23.91
C GLN A 156 -7.67 -7.65 23.54
N PRO A 157 -6.54 -8.28 23.89
CA PRO A 157 -5.31 -7.59 24.26
C PRO A 157 -4.72 -6.79 23.08
N ARG A 158 -3.99 -5.72 23.38
CA ARG A 158 -3.23 -5.00 22.35
C ARG A 158 -2.12 -5.89 21.80
N GLY A 159 -1.73 -5.66 20.55
CA GLY A 159 -0.64 -6.40 19.89
C GLY A 159 -1.01 -7.84 19.48
N LYS A 160 -2.30 -8.21 19.52
CA LYS A 160 -2.76 -9.57 19.19
C LYS A 160 -2.63 -9.96 17.71
N SER A 161 -2.46 -8.99 16.82
CA SER A 161 -2.41 -9.18 15.37
C SER A 161 -1.22 -8.44 14.75
N PRO A 162 0.03 -8.93 14.90
CA PRO A 162 1.22 -8.21 14.43
C PRO A 162 1.37 -8.22 12.90
N SER A 163 0.62 -9.06 12.19
CA SER A 163 0.61 -9.16 10.73
C SER A 163 -0.81 -9.07 10.17
N ILE A 164 -0.92 -8.85 8.84
CA ILE A 164 -2.21 -8.81 8.15
C ILE A 164 -3.04 -10.08 8.35
N TYR A 165 -2.41 -11.23 8.46
CA TYR A 165 -3.12 -12.51 8.65
C TYR A 165 -3.79 -12.61 10.02
N GLY A 166 -3.21 -11.99 11.05
CA GLY A 166 -3.81 -11.93 12.38
C GLY A 166 -5.05 -11.04 12.47
N LEU A 167 -5.36 -10.26 11.44
CA LEU A 167 -6.56 -9.43 11.39
C LEU A 167 -7.82 -10.23 11.08
N ALA A 168 -7.69 -11.41 10.46
CA ALA A 168 -8.80 -12.35 10.25
C ALA A 168 -9.36 -12.84 11.60
N GLY A 169 -10.67 -12.76 11.77
CA GLY A 169 -11.35 -13.11 13.01
C GLY A 169 -11.13 -12.15 14.18
N THR A 170 -10.33 -11.08 14.00
CA THR A 170 -10.06 -10.09 15.05
C THR A 170 -10.48 -8.67 14.64
N TRP A 171 -9.97 -8.16 13.55
CA TRP A 171 -10.43 -6.91 12.91
C TRP A 171 -11.75 -7.13 12.16
N ALA A 172 -11.77 -8.10 11.28
CA ALA A 172 -12.93 -8.51 10.53
C ALA A 172 -13.36 -9.94 10.89
N SER A 173 -14.66 -10.23 10.86
CA SER A 173 -15.19 -11.60 11.05
C SER A 173 -14.85 -12.53 9.88
N ASP A 174 -14.50 -11.98 8.74
CA ASP A 174 -14.08 -12.71 7.53
C ASP A 174 -12.75 -13.41 7.77
N GLN A 175 -12.74 -14.74 7.70
CA GLN A 175 -11.54 -15.55 7.89
C GLN A 175 -10.53 -15.40 6.74
N ALA A 176 -10.96 -14.95 5.55
CA ALA A 176 -10.11 -14.68 4.41
C ALA A 176 -9.62 -13.21 4.35
N TYR A 177 -9.80 -12.44 5.44
CA TYR A 177 -9.45 -11.01 5.44
C TYR A 177 -7.96 -10.75 5.20
N GLY A 178 -7.09 -11.55 5.84
CA GLY A 178 -5.64 -11.47 5.67
C GLY A 178 -5.20 -11.76 4.23
N GLU A 179 -5.78 -12.79 3.61
CA GLU A 179 -5.51 -13.16 2.22
C GLU A 179 -6.01 -12.09 1.22
N LYS A 180 -7.11 -11.41 1.53
CA LYS A 180 -7.60 -10.28 0.71
C LYS A 180 -6.63 -9.10 0.76
N LEU A 181 -6.09 -8.78 1.92
CA LEU A 181 -5.04 -7.75 2.06
C LEU A 181 -3.76 -8.17 1.35
N ASP A 182 -3.35 -9.43 1.47
CA ASP A 182 -2.17 -9.97 0.80
C ASP A 182 -2.29 -9.87 -0.72
N ALA A 183 -3.41 -10.29 -1.28
CA ALA A 183 -3.68 -10.18 -2.71
C ALA A 183 -3.61 -8.73 -3.22
N LEU A 184 -4.05 -7.75 -2.43
CA LEU A 184 -3.92 -6.33 -2.78
C LEU A 184 -2.46 -5.85 -2.69
N LEU A 185 -1.69 -6.31 -1.72
CA LEU A 185 -0.26 -6.01 -1.62
C LEU A 185 0.52 -6.62 -2.80
N GLU A 186 0.22 -7.84 -3.21
CA GLU A 186 0.80 -8.46 -4.41
C GLU A 186 0.45 -7.69 -5.70
N ARG A 187 -0.78 -7.18 -5.82
CA ARG A 187 -1.16 -6.30 -6.93
C ARG A 187 -0.37 -4.99 -6.92
N LEU A 188 -0.15 -4.42 -5.75
CA LEU A 188 0.67 -3.22 -5.58
C LEU A 188 2.14 -3.51 -5.94
N GLU A 189 2.71 -4.63 -5.50
CA GLU A 189 4.05 -5.10 -5.91
C GLU A 189 4.16 -5.23 -7.44
N SER A 190 3.19 -5.88 -8.07
CA SER A 190 3.12 -6.05 -9.53
C SER A 190 3.02 -4.72 -10.27
N PHE A 191 2.22 -3.77 -9.73
CA PHE A 191 2.12 -2.41 -10.25
C PHE A 191 3.47 -1.68 -10.20
N LEU A 192 4.21 -1.79 -9.11
CA LEU A 192 5.53 -1.17 -8.97
C LEU A 192 6.53 -1.73 -9.99
N LEU A 193 6.50 -3.04 -10.20
CA LEU A 193 7.34 -3.71 -11.18
C LEU A 193 7.08 -3.21 -12.61
N THR A 194 5.83 -3.06 -13.00
CA THR A 194 5.45 -2.63 -14.36
C THR A 194 5.74 -1.15 -14.61
N ASN A 195 5.49 -0.29 -13.62
CA ASN A 195 5.64 1.17 -13.77
C ASN A 195 7.08 1.68 -13.56
N CYS A 196 7.95 0.92 -12.91
CA CYS A 196 9.38 1.24 -12.84
C CYS A 196 10.08 1.12 -14.21
N CYS A 197 9.57 0.28 -15.13
CA CYS A 197 10.10 0.14 -16.50
C CYS A 197 9.80 1.36 -17.37
N SER A 198 8.65 2.01 -17.19
CA SER A 198 8.23 3.14 -18.03
C SER A 198 9.05 4.41 -17.82
N LYS A 199 9.72 4.56 -16.66
CA LYS A 199 10.56 5.75 -16.36
C LYS A 199 11.92 5.78 -17.07
N LYS A 200 12.37 4.67 -17.71
CA LYS A 200 13.68 4.62 -18.38
C LYS A 200 13.65 4.99 -19.87
N ILE A 201 12.48 5.28 -20.46
CA ILE A 201 12.35 5.54 -21.91
C ILE A 201 12.37 7.04 -22.26
N PHE A 202 12.35 7.96 -21.28
CA PHE A 202 12.36 9.42 -21.53
C PHE A 202 13.63 10.10 -21.00
N PHE A 203 14.79 9.71 -21.50
CA PHE A 203 15.99 10.53 -21.51
C PHE A 203 16.65 10.41 -22.88
N PHE A 204 16.16 11.22 -23.81
CA PHE A 204 16.91 11.69 -24.97
C PHE A 204 16.79 13.20 -25.06
#